data_90cf59da0c8b1ea1674f461a5d0b5f6c
#
_entry.id   90cf59da0c8b1ea1674f461a5d0b5f6c
#
_cell.length_a   1.000
_cell.length_b   1.000
_cell.length_c   1.000
_cell.angle_alpha   90.00
_cell.angle_beta   90.00
_cell.angle_gamma   90.00
#
_symmetry.space_group_name_H-M   'P 1'
#
loop_
_entity.id
_entity.type
_entity.pdbx_description
1 polymer ?
#
loop_
_entity_poly.entity_id
_entity_poly.type
_entity_poly.pdbx_seq_one_letter_code
_entity_poly.pdbx_strand_id
1 'polypeptide(L)'
;MILDDRDHAPVITLDSESGVYTVKMGRELTIAPTVEYAEGATYSWIVDGKLAGSEPTYTAVFTELGEVYITFRVETAAGKAEAELRVDVLELTPPVISLALPAEGLKVLPGVEYTFTPDIQHSDQEDFRCRWLCAGEVVSTQMSYTFREEAVGSYPIRIEASNDDGTSFKEFVVEVVEKMPSEVRFEKLSHYCKTTDRSTFVGRAVYLAPSLAYIADPQFVWSVDGEPVVAETGAVFKFTPDGPGDYTVRVDVTEGGDASERLTRNIVRGVATLSAEIVVHAFADEEQRRRPASVASSRFQHAVYEFLPAPGQLVGEKTEAGYTGNERTHEDAVAYAAGRLEARSYVSLGGFGGYLIVGFDHSIARMESGYDFSIEGNAFDTSSEPGVVWVMQDVNGNGEPDDEWYELRGSETGKEGTVSGYAVTYYRPAGRGMDVQWTDSEGRSGTVEYRGEFHDQDFYYPAWAADTYTLRGTLLESRNMVDDRGFWINRPYEWGYADNYGSDCLAGGDAMDGKGQSNGFRIANAMQPDGTPVELKYIDFVKVQVGVNAKSGPLGEVSTEVFSFADLSIAE
;
A
#
# COMPACT_ATOMS: atom_id res chain seq x y z
N MET A 1 -66.43 -24.24 -38.07
CA MET A 1 -65.52 -23.61 -39.03
C MET A 1 -64.13 -23.76 -38.41
N ILE A 2 -63.33 -24.69 -38.92
CA ILE A 2 -61.92 -24.78 -38.53
C ILE A 2 -61.28 -23.58 -39.20
N LEU A 3 -60.84 -22.58 -38.45
CA LEU A 3 -60.08 -21.45 -38.98
C LEU A 3 -58.76 -22.01 -39.53
N ASP A 4 -58.48 -21.75 -40.79
CA ASP A 4 -57.22 -22.14 -41.44
C ASP A 4 -56.10 -21.26 -40.89
N ASP A 5 -54.91 -21.82 -40.64
CA ASP A 5 -53.74 -21.08 -40.16
C ASP A 5 -53.40 -19.88 -41.06
N ARG A 6 -53.88 -19.88 -42.29
CA ARG A 6 -53.70 -18.80 -43.26
C ARG A 6 -54.55 -17.56 -43.02
N ASP A 7 -55.50 -17.61 -42.12
CA ASP A 7 -56.41 -16.48 -41.80
C ASP A 7 -55.90 -15.62 -40.64
N HIS A 8 -54.81 -16.02 -39.97
CA HIS A 8 -54.26 -15.37 -38.80
C HIS A 8 -52.88 -14.79 -39.08
N ALA A 9 -52.63 -13.53 -38.61
CA ALA A 9 -51.28 -12.97 -38.61
C ALA A 9 -50.37 -13.80 -37.69
N PRO A 10 -49.06 -13.90 -38.02
CA PRO A 10 -48.14 -14.68 -37.19
C PRO A 10 -48.05 -14.13 -35.76
N VAL A 11 -47.81 -15.01 -34.79
CA VAL A 11 -47.63 -14.66 -33.37
C VAL A 11 -46.26 -15.15 -32.94
N ILE A 12 -45.41 -14.24 -32.45
CA ILE A 12 -44.05 -14.55 -32.01
C ILE A 12 -44.05 -14.71 -30.49
N THR A 13 -43.43 -15.81 -30.01
CA THR A 13 -43.12 -16.02 -28.62
C THR A 13 -41.63 -16.24 -28.49
N LEU A 14 -40.93 -15.32 -27.81
CA LEU A 14 -39.49 -15.44 -27.59
C LEU A 14 -39.22 -16.57 -26.57
N ASP A 15 -38.11 -17.27 -26.74
CA ASP A 15 -37.58 -18.27 -25.81
C ASP A 15 -36.98 -17.65 -24.52
N SER A 16 -36.92 -16.31 -24.45
CA SER A 16 -36.67 -15.53 -23.22
C SER A 16 -37.93 -14.78 -22.80
N GLU A 17 -38.43 -14.99 -21.59
CA GLU A 17 -39.62 -14.31 -21.03
C GLU A 17 -39.46 -12.78 -20.97
N SER A 18 -38.24 -12.30 -20.71
CA SER A 18 -37.93 -10.87 -20.62
C SER A 18 -37.58 -10.21 -21.96
N GLY A 19 -37.37 -11.01 -23.03
CA GLY A 19 -36.81 -10.54 -24.28
C GLY A 19 -35.33 -10.12 -24.18
N VAL A 20 -34.66 -10.41 -23.05
CA VAL A 20 -33.25 -10.16 -22.84
C VAL A 20 -32.48 -11.48 -22.85
N TYR A 21 -31.39 -11.50 -23.59
CA TYR A 21 -30.46 -12.61 -23.70
C TYR A 21 -29.10 -12.15 -23.20
N THR A 22 -28.35 -13.05 -22.60
CA THR A 22 -27.01 -12.77 -22.09
C THR A 22 -26.02 -13.72 -22.75
N VAL A 23 -24.89 -13.18 -23.22
CA VAL A 23 -23.82 -13.98 -23.82
C VAL A 23 -22.47 -13.34 -23.47
N LYS A 24 -21.45 -14.14 -23.29
CA LYS A 24 -20.09 -13.62 -23.14
C LYS A 24 -19.47 -13.32 -24.49
N MET A 25 -18.67 -12.26 -24.56
CA MET A 25 -17.98 -11.83 -25.79
C MET A 25 -17.21 -12.99 -26.43
N GLY A 26 -17.36 -13.13 -27.75
CA GLY A 26 -16.72 -14.20 -28.52
C GLY A 26 -17.41 -15.58 -28.41
N ARG A 27 -18.49 -15.69 -27.60
CA ARG A 27 -19.28 -16.92 -27.53
C ARG A 27 -20.46 -16.87 -28.47
N GLU A 28 -20.88 -18.05 -28.94
CA GLU A 28 -22.03 -18.21 -29.81
C GLU A 28 -23.34 -18.16 -28.99
N LEU A 29 -24.30 -17.38 -29.46
CA LEU A 29 -25.67 -17.33 -28.93
C LEU A 29 -26.63 -17.76 -30.04
N THR A 30 -27.54 -18.68 -29.72
CA THR A 30 -28.65 -19.04 -30.56
C THR A 30 -29.96 -18.60 -29.95
N ILE A 31 -30.78 -17.86 -30.72
CA ILE A 31 -32.11 -17.38 -30.35
C ILE A 31 -33.11 -18.14 -31.20
N ALA A 32 -34.04 -18.85 -30.55
CA ALA A 32 -34.95 -19.79 -31.19
C ALA A 32 -36.43 -19.52 -30.79
N PRO A 33 -37.03 -18.40 -31.25
CA PRO A 33 -38.43 -18.09 -30.95
C PRO A 33 -39.38 -19.10 -31.56
N THR A 34 -40.54 -19.25 -30.94
CA THR A 34 -41.65 -20.00 -31.47
C THR A 34 -42.58 -19.05 -32.23
N VAL A 35 -42.99 -19.46 -33.43
CA VAL A 35 -43.92 -18.67 -34.26
C VAL A 35 -45.16 -19.52 -34.59
N GLU A 36 -46.34 -19.07 -34.13
CA GLU A 36 -47.61 -19.64 -34.51
C GLU A 36 -48.13 -18.97 -35.79
N TYR A 37 -48.94 -19.67 -36.56
CA TYR A 37 -49.54 -19.24 -37.83
C TYR A 37 -48.47 -18.88 -38.88
N ALA A 38 -47.41 -19.66 -38.96
CA ALA A 38 -46.21 -19.39 -39.77
C ALA A 38 -46.23 -20.02 -41.20
N GLU A 39 -47.40 -20.47 -41.70
CA GLU A 39 -47.46 -21.10 -43.03
C GLU A 39 -47.03 -20.11 -44.11
N GLY A 40 -45.97 -20.47 -44.85
CA GLY A 40 -45.37 -19.59 -45.87
C GLY A 40 -44.69 -18.35 -45.37
N ALA A 41 -44.30 -18.31 -44.07
CA ALA A 41 -43.64 -17.17 -43.46
C ALA A 41 -42.26 -16.89 -44.06
N THR A 42 -41.92 -15.61 -44.11
CA THR A 42 -40.55 -15.10 -44.30
C THR A 42 -40.08 -14.49 -43.01
N TYR A 43 -38.81 -14.75 -42.68
CA TYR A 43 -38.18 -14.32 -41.42
C TYR A 43 -37.12 -13.27 -41.71
N SER A 44 -36.96 -12.33 -40.82
CA SER A 44 -35.91 -11.31 -40.89
C SER A 44 -35.40 -10.95 -39.53
N TRP A 45 -34.10 -11.13 -39.29
CA TRP A 45 -33.38 -10.66 -38.13
C TRP A 45 -32.64 -9.36 -38.48
N ILE A 46 -32.95 -8.30 -37.79
CA ILE A 46 -32.41 -6.98 -38.06
C ILE A 46 -31.58 -6.54 -36.84
N VAL A 47 -30.28 -6.34 -37.03
CA VAL A 47 -29.33 -5.89 -36.03
C VAL A 47 -28.84 -4.52 -36.47
N ASP A 48 -28.95 -3.50 -35.61
CA ASP A 48 -28.58 -2.10 -35.91
C ASP A 48 -29.16 -1.60 -37.26
N GLY A 49 -30.41 -1.97 -37.54
CA GLY A 49 -31.11 -1.58 -38.74
C GLY A 49 -30.66 -2.31 -40.03
N LYS A 50 -29.80 -3.32 -39.94
CA LYS A 50 -29.33 -4.11 -41.08
C LYS A 50 -29.82 -5.55 -40.98
N LEU A 51 -30.20 -6.13 -42.12
CA LEU A 51 -30.58 -7.54 -42.18
C LEU A 51 -29.35 -8.43 -41.87
N ALA A 52 -29.49 -9.25 -40.83
CA ALA A 52 -28.45 -10.14 -40.32
C ALA A 52 -28.77 -11.62 -40.49
N GLY A 53 -30.06 -11.99 -40.70
CA GLY A 53 -30.48 -13.36 -40.91
C GLY A 53 -31.90 -13.47 -41.49
N SER A 54 -32.23 -14.64 -42.10
CA SER A 54 -33.54 -14.92 -42.68
C SER A 54 -34.10 -16.29 -42.33
N GLU A 55 -33.48 -16.97 -41.39
CA GLU A 55 -33.92 -18.28 -40.87
C GLU A 55 -34.84 -18.12 -39.66
N PRO A 56 -35.63 -19.12 -39.26
CA PRO A 56 -36.48 -19.08 -38.08
C PRO A 56 -35.70 -18.86 -36.77
N THR A 57 -34.44 -19.26 -36.75
CA THR A 57 -33.52 -19.10 -35.61
C THR A 57 -32.36 -18.17 -36.01
N TYR A 58 -31.80 -17.50 -35.02
CA TYR A 58 -30.64 -16.62 -35.23
C TYR A 58 -29.48 -17.08 -34.35
N THR A 59 -28.37 -17.38 -35.01
CA THR A 59 -27.11 -17.75 -34.31
C THR A 59 -26.03 -16.75 -34.69
N ALA A 60 -25.42 -16.14 -33.68
CA ALA A 60 -24.36 -15.14 -33.89
C ALA A 60 -23.30 -15.19 -32.76
N VAL A 61 -22.11 -14.68 -33.11
CA VAL A 61 -21.02 -14.41 -32.16
C VAL A 61 -20.87 -12.90 -32.07
N PHE A 62 -20.95 -12.36 -30.84
CA PHE A 62 -20.82 -10.94 -30.55
C PHE A 62 -19.39 -10.65 -30.10
N THR A 63 -18.74 -9.66 -30.74
CA THR A 63 -17.31 -9.34 -30.53
C THR A 63 -17.09 -8.01 -29.81
N GLU A 64 -18.14 -7.26 -29.51
CA GLU A 64 -18.10 -5.98 -28.80
C GLU A 64 -18.95 -6.06 -27.55
N LEU A 65 -18.45 -5.50 -26.44
CA LEU A 65 -19.17 -5.44 -25.15
C LEU A 65 -20.34 -4.47 -25.22
N GLY A 66 -21.38 -4.74 -24.44
CA GLY A 66 -22.52 -3.86 -24.29
C GLY A 66 -23.83 -4.43 -24.78
N GLU A 67 -24.81 -3.58 -25.00
CA GLU A 67 -26.16 -3.96 -25.39
C GLU A 67 -26.30 -3.95 -26.93
N VAL A 68 -26.83 -5.05 -27.49
CA VAL A 68 -27.18 -5.17 -28.93
C VAL A 68 -28.67 -5.33 -29.04
N TYR A 69 -29.30 -4.45 -29.79
CA TYR A 69 -30.74 -4.49 -30.06
C TYR A 69 -31.04 -5.19 -31.37
N ILE A 70 -31.95 -6.16 -31.34
CA ILE A 70 -32.31 -6.99 -32.46
C ILE A 70 -33.84 -6.94 -32.66
N THR A 71 -34.29 -6.75 -33.88
CA THR A 71 -35.71 -6.91 -34.22
C THR A 71 -35.88 -8.18 -35.02
N PHE A 72 -36.71 -9.10 -34.52
CA PHE A 72 -37.18 -10.27 -35.25
C PHE A 72 -38.51 -9.99 -35.87
N ARG A 73 -38.58 -10.10 -37.20
CA ARG A 73 -39.78 -9.84 -38.01
C ARG A 73 -40.21 -11.13 -38.74
N VAL A 74 -41.48 -11.40 -38.71
CA VAL A 74 -42.12 -12.52 -39.44
C VAL A 74 -43.25 -11.95 -40.30
N GLU A 75 -43.25 -12.29 -41.58
CA GLU A 75 -44.28 -11.88 -42.54
C GLU A 75 -44.89 -13.10 -43.19
N THR A 76 -46.25 -13.12 -43.25
CA THR A 76 -47.07 -14.11 -43.96
C THR A 76 -48.06 -13.40 -44.88
N ALA A 77 -48.82 -14.15 -45.68
CA ALA A 77 -49.89 -13.56 -46.49
C ALA A 77 -50.99 -12.89 -45.65
N ALA A 78 -51.20 -13.32 -44.41
CA ALA A 78 -52.20 -12.81 -43.46
C ALA A 78 -51.75 -11.57 -42.68
N GLY A 79 -50.46 -11.28 -42.61
CA GLY A 79 -49.94 -10.13 -41.89
C GLY A 79 -48.48 -10.26 -41.45
N LYS A 80 -48.06 -9.37 -40.55
CA LYS A 80 -46.72 -9.35 -40.00
C LYS A 80 -46.74 -9.26 -38.46
N ALA A 81 -45.69 -9.78 -37.84
CA ALA A 81 -45.38 -9.62 -36.44
C ALA A 81 -43.92 -9.21 -36.27
N GLU A 82 -43.65 -8.44 -35.24
CA GLU A 82 -42.29 -8.02 -34.85
C GLU A 82 -42.11 -8.22 -33.37
N ALA A 83 -40.93 -8.66 -32.96
CA ALA A 83 -40.49 -8.72 -31.58
C ALA A 83 -39.13 -8.03 -31.46
N GLU A 84 -39.02 -7.14 -30.50
CA GLU A 84 -37.74 -6.50 -30.12
C GLU A 84 -37.11 -7.28 -28.97
N LEU A 85 -35.83 -7.51 -29.09
CA LEU A 85 -35.05 -8.19 -28.07
C LEU A 85 -33.69 -7.53 -27.91
N ARG A 86 -33.08 -7.74 -26.72
CA ARG A 86 -31.78 -7.21 -26.39
C ARG A 86 -30.84 -8.35 -26.05
N VAL A 87 -29.61 -8.24 -26.54
CA VAL A 87 -28.51 -9.13 -26.16
C VAL A 87 -27.50 -8.31 -25.33
N ASP A 88 -27.31 -8.69 -24.09
CA ASP A 88 -26.29 -8.14 -23.19
C ASP A 88 -25.00 -8.95 -23.40
N VAL A 89 -24.00 -8.33 -24.03
CA VAL A 89 -22.70 -8.96 -24.28
C VAL A 89 -21.76 -8.63 -23.14
N LEU A 90 -21.43 -9.65 -22.36
CA LEU A 90 -20.62 -9.54 -21.14
C LEU A 90 -19.14 -9.82 -21.43
N GLU A 91 -18.28 -9.29 -20.57
CA GLU A 91 -16.85 -9.56 -20.56
C GLU A 91 -16.57 -11.02 -20.17
N LEU A 92 -15.48 -11.59 -20.73
CA LEU A 92 -14.92 -12.84 -20.23
C LEU A 92 -14.32 -12.61 -18.84
N THR A 93 -14.54 -13.57 -17.95
CA THR A 93 -14.06 -13.53 -16.57
C THR A 93 -13.11 -14.69 -16.26
N PRO A 94 -11.92 -14.75 -16.92
CA PRO A 94 -10.92 -15.75 -16.58
C PRO A 94 -10.43 -15.55 -15.14
N PRO A 95 -9.94 -16.60 -14.46
CA PRO A 95 -9.35 -16.43 -13.13
C PRO A 95 -8.16 -15.47 -13.15
N VAL A 96 -7.99 -14.66 -12.09
CA VAL A 96 -6.82 -13.80 -11.88
C VAL A 96 -6.16 -14.17 -10.56
N ILE A 97 -4.87 -14.57 -10.61
CA ILE A 97 -4.14 -15.10 -9.45
C ILE A 97 -3.28 -14.00 -8.83
N SER A 98 -3.56 -13.62 -7.60
CA SER A 98 -2.71 -12.80 -6.74
C SER A 98 -2.04 -13.68 -5.68
N LEU A 99 -0.72 -13.61 -5.56
CA LEU A 99 0.05 -14.37 -4.58
C LEU A 99 1.18 -13.51 -4.05
N ALA A 100 1.17 -13.29 -2.73
CA ALA A 100 2.21 -12.59 -2.01
C ALA A 100 3.50 -13.42 -1.97
N LEU A 101 4.57 -12.87 -2.50
CA LEU A 101 5.91 -13.48 -2.48
C LEU A 101 6.94 -12.41 -2.08
N PRO A 102 8.00 -12.77 -1.29
CA PRO A 102 9.10 -11.85 -0.99
C PRO A 102 9.77 -11.34 -2.27
N ALA A 103 10.14 -10.06 -2.30
CA ALA A 103 10.76 -9.43 -3.48
C ALA A 103 12.10 -10.08 -3.88
N GLU A 104 12.87 -10.53 -2.89
CA GLU A 104 14.15 -11.24 -3.06
C GLU A 104 14.00 -12.72 -3.41
N GLY A 105 12.78 -13.18 -3.63
CA GLY A 105 12.47 -14.60 -3.83
C GLY A 105 12.31 -15.36 -2.51
N LEU A 106 11.83 -16.60 -2.59
CA LEU A 106 11.58 -17.43 -1.43
C LEU A 106 12.70 -18.43 -1.21
N LYS A 107 13.34 -18.35 -0.04
CA LYS A 107 14.32 -19.34 0.44
C LYS A 107 13.78 -20.02 1.69
N VAL A 108 13.95 -21.32 1.80
CA VAL A 108 13.58 -22.13 2.96
C VAL A 108 14.70 -23.09 3.34
N LEU A 109 14.73 -23.54 4.60
CA LEU A 109 15.64 -24.61 5.04
C LEU A 109 15.03 -25.99 4.77
N PRO A 110 15.84 -27.05 4.67
CA PRO A 110 15.34 -28.40 4.48
C PRO A 110 14.30 -28.80 5.53
N GLY A 111 13.18 -29.37 5.08
CA GLY A 111 12.10 -29.84 5.93
C GLY A 111 11.20 -28.76 6.54
N VAL A 112 11.45 -27.48 6.27
CA VAL A 112 10.59 -26.39 6.70
C VAL A 112 9.38 -26.28 5.77
N GLU A 113 8.18 -26.22 6.37
CA GLU A 113 6.92 -26.05 5.65
C GLU A 113 6.68 -24.57 5.33
N TYR A 114 6.25 -24.31 4.10
CA TYR A 114 5.78 -23.00 3.67
C TYR A 114 4.46 -23.14 2.91
N THR A 115 3.41 -22.45 3.38
CA THR A 115 2.08 -22.54 2.77
C THR A 115 1.80 -21.32 1.91
N PHE A 116 1.48 -21.58 0.63
CA PHE A 116 1.01 -20.58 -0.31
C PHE A 116 -0.51 -20.47 -0.24
N THR A 117 -1.00 -19.23 -0.05
CA THR A 117 -2.43 -18.93 -0.01
C THR A 117 -2.71 -17.80 -1.00
N PRO A 118 -3.00 -18.11 -2.27
CA PRO A 118 -3.35 -17.12 -3.27
C PRO A 118 -4.74 -16.56 -3.04
N ASP A 119 -4.96 -15.31 -3.48
CA ASP A 119 -6.27 -14.77 -3.76
C ASP A 119 -6.55 -14.97 -5.26
N ILE A 120 -7.70 -15.55 -5.63
CA ILE A 120 -8.04 -15.86 -7.02
C ILE A 120 -9.45 -15.34 -7.33
N GLN A 121 -9.52 -14.29 -8.15
CA GLN A 121 -10.80 -13.81 -8.68
C GLN A 121 -11.48 -14.87 -9.56
N HIS A 122 -12.81 -14.84 -9.59
CA HIS A 122 -13.67 -15.75 -10.36
C HIS A 122 -13.46 -17.24 -10.02
N SER A 123 -13.03 -17.50 -8.78
CA SER A 123 -12.87 -18.86 -8.23
C SER A 123 -14.19 -19.48 -7.75
N ASP A 124 -15.27 -18.71 -7.69
CA ASP A 124 -16.61 -19.08 -7.28
C ASP A 124 -17.44 -19.73 -8.42
N GLN A 125 -16.93 -19.73 -9.66
CA GLN A 125 -17.61 -20.34 -10.81
C GLN A 125 -17.61 -21.88 -10.72
N GLU A 126 -18.70 -22.54 -11.10
CA GLU A 126 -18.87 -24.00 -10.99
C GLU A 126 -17.80 -24.80 -11.77
N ASP A 127 -17.32 -24.25 -12.87
CA ASP A 127 -16.30 -24.83 -13.76
C ASP A 127 -14.87 -24.49 -13.36
N PHE A 128 -14.68 -23.75 -12.26
CA PHE A 128 -13.36 -23.37 -11.77
C PHE A 128 -12.51 -24.58 -11.40
N ARG A 129 -11.23 -24.53 -11.79
CA ARG A 129 -10.21 -25.54 -11.48
C ARG A 129 -8.92 -24.84 -11.08
N CYS A 130 -8.25 -25.38 -10.07
CA CYS A 130 -6.95 -24.95 -9.59
C CYS A 130 -6.00 -26.13 -9.50
N ARG A 131 -4.72 -25.95 -9.85
CA ARG A 131 -3.68 -26.94 -9.64
C ARG A 131 -2.32 -26.30 -9.40
N TRP A 132 -1.55 -26.96 -8.56
CA TRP A 132 -0.17 -26.62 -8.28
C TRP A 132 0.77 -27.64 -8.90
N LEU A 133 1.85 -27.17 -9.50
CA LEU A 133 2.89 -27.99 -10.07
C LEU A 133 4.22 -27.64 -9.39
N CYS A 134 5.02 -28.67 -9.08
CA CYS A 134 6.41 -28.54 -8.66
C CYS A 134 7.28 -29.28 -9.69
N ALA A 135 8.24 -28.60 -10.27
CA ALA A 135 9.09 -29.16 -11.34
C ALA A 135 8.29 -29.81 -12.50
N GLY A 136 7.09 -29.31 -12.77
CA GLY A 136 6.20 -29.81 -13.83
C GLY A 136 5.24 -30.93 -13.42
N GLU A 137 5.39 -31.50 -12.21
CA GLU A 137 4.50 -32.54 -11.69
C GLU A 137 3.40 -31.91 -10.81
N VAL A 138 2.15 -32.37 -10.96
CA VAL A 138 1.02 -31.87 -10.16
C VAL A 138 1.16 -32.34 -8.72
N VAL A 139 1.27 -31.40 -7.78
CA VAL A 139 1.47 -31.67 -6.34
C VAL A 139 0.22 -31.36 -5.50
N SER A 140 -0.69 -30.50 -5.99
CA SER A 140 -1.96 -30.20 -5.30
C SER A 140 -3.01 -29.71 -6.29
N THR A 141 -4.30 -29.88 -5.94
CA THR A 141 -5.46 -29.30 -6.63
C THR A 141 -6.30 -28.45 -5.67
N GLN A 142 -5.78 -28.12 -4.50
CA GLN A 142 -6.42 -27.26 -3.52
C GLN A 142 -6.09 -25.79 -3.81
N MET A 143 -6.90 -24.87 -3.26
CA MET A 143 -6.64 -23.43 -3.37
C MET A 143 -5.30 -23.04 -2.74
N SER A 144 -4.93 -23.63 -1.61
CA SER A 144 -3.63 -23.46 -0.97
C SER A 144 -2.72 -24.66 -1.21
N TYR A 145 -1.40 -24.43 -1.14
CA TYR A 145 -0.40 -25.49 -1.25
C TYR A 145 0.69 -25.30 -0.20
N THR A 146 0.99 -26.36 0.56
CA THR A 146 2.10 -26.40 1.51
C THR A 146 3.30 -27.10 0.86
N PHE A 147 4.34 -26.31 0.60
CA PHE A 147 5.63 -26.79 0.09
C PHE A 147 6.47 -27.31 1.26
N ARG A 148 7.12 -28.45 1.07
CA ARG A 148 8.13 -28.99 1.97
C ARG A 148 9.06 -29.90 1.20
N GLU A 149 10.37 -29.63 1.26
CA GLU A 149 11.41 -30.45 0.63
C GLU A 149 12.60 -30.60 1.58
N GLU A 150 13.19 -31.78 1.57
CA GLU A 150 14.38 -32.12 2.41
C GLU A 150 15.69 -31.90 1.64
N ALA A 151 15.66 -31.92 0.32
CA ALA A 151 16.86 -31.80 -0.50
C ALA A 151 17.12 -30.31 -0.86
N VAL A 152 18.37 -29.91 -0.69
CA VAL A 152 18.83 -28.58 -1.17
C VAL A 152 18.74 -28.51 -2.68
N GLY A 153 18.16 -27.40 -3.20
CA GLY A 153 17.98 -27.22 -4.64
C GLY A 153 16.98 -26.13 -4.97
N SER A 154 16.78 -25.91 -6.26
CA SER A 154 15.81 -24.98 -6.82
C SER A 154 14.57 -25.71 -7.27
N TYR A 155 13.42 -25.30 -6.78
CA TYR A 155 12.13 -25.92 -7.03
C TYR A 155 11.21 -24.93 -7.76
N PRO A 156 11.06 -25.06 -9.09
CA PRO A 156 10.11 -24.24 -9.82
C PRO A 156 8.67 -24.65 -9.46
N ILE A 157 7.91 -23.69 -8.98
CA ILE A 157 6.50 -23.83 -8.60
C ILE A 157 5.67 -23.08 -9.61
N ARG A 158 4.54 -23.68 -10.00
CA ARG A 158 3.53 -23.05 -10.84
C ARG A 158 2.15 -23.30 -10.25
N ILE A 159 1.36 -22.25 -10.08
CA ILE A 159 -0.07 -22.35 -9.88
C ILE A 159 -0.78 -22.04 -11.19
N GLU A 160 -1.76 -22.85 -11.53
CA GLU A 160 -2.67 -22.63 -12.66
C GLU A 160 -4.11 -22.61 -12.15
N ALA A 161 -4.88 -21.63 -12.61
CA ALA A 161 -6.31 -21.51 -12.38
C ALA A 161 -7.03 -21.36 -13.71
N SER A 162 -8.13 -22.06 -13.90
CA SER A 162 -8.90 -22.08 -15.16
C SER A 162 -10.41 -22.15 -14.91
N ASN A 163 -11.17 -21.58 -15.82
CA ASN A 163 -12.59 -21.74 -16.00
C ASN A 163 -12.90 -21.75 -17.50
N ASP A 164 -14.17 -21.80 -17.89
CA ASP A 164 -14.56 -21.81 -19.31
C ASP A 164 -14.15 -20.54 -20.06
N ASP A 165 -13.92 -19.42 -19.36
CA ASP A 165 -13.51 -18.15 -19.96
C ASP A 165 -12.01 -18.04 -20.18
N GLY A 166 -11.19 -18.88 -19.54
CA GLY A 166 -9.76 -18.88 -19.77
C GLY A 166 -8.93 -19.51 -18.66
N THR A 167 -7.63 -19.38 -18.82
CA THR A 167 -6.62 -19.93 -17.88
C THR A 167 -5.60 -18.84 -17.58
N SER A 168 -5.26 -18.71 -16.30
CA SER A 168 -4.13 -17.92 -15.83
C SER A 168 -3.15 -18.79 -15.05
N PHE A 169 -1.92 -18.30 -14.90
CA PHE A 169 -0.91 -18.97 -14.11
C PHE A 169 0.07 -17.96 -13.49
N LYS A 170 0.73 -18.40 -12.41
CA LYS A 170 1.88 -17.69 -11.80
C LYS A 170 3.00 -18.69 -11.57
N GLU A 171 4.23 -18.31 -11.95
CA GLU A 171 5.43 -19.13 -11.78
C GLU A 171 6.43 -18.41 -10.89
N PHE A 172 7.09 -19.17 -10.02
CA PHE A 172 8.16 -18.70 -9.16
C PHE A 172 9.04 -19.87 -8.75
N VAL A 173 10.15 -19.56 -8.08
CA VAL A 173 11.10 -20.59 -7.61
C VAL A 173 11.19 -20.54 -6.10
N VAL A 174 11.18 -21.71 -5.47
CA VAL A 174 11.55 -21.89 -4.05
C VAL A 174 12.96 -22.46 -4.01
N GLU A 175 13.86 -21.75 -3.34
CA GLU A 175 15.22 -22.21 -3.10
C GLU A 175 15.30 -22.91 -1.73
N VAL A 176 15.60 -24.21 -1.71
CA VAL A 176 15.95 -24.92 -0.47
C VAL A 176 17.45 -24.80 -0.28
N VAL A 177 17.88 -24.14 0.79
CA VAL A 177 19.30 -23.83 1.06
C VAL A 177 19.76 -24.43 2.38
N GLU A 178 20.99 -24.92 2.45
CA GLU A 178 21.55 -25.51 3.69
C GLU A 178 21.62 -24.49 4.83
N LYS A 179 21.88 -23.24 4.49
CA LYS A 179 21.96 -22.12 5.42
C LYS A 179 21.51 -20.85 4.70
N MET A 180 20.73 -20.01 5.38
CA MET A 180 20.42 -18.68 4.87
C MET A 180 21.68 -17.82 4.80
N PRO A 181 21.89 -17.01 3.74
CA PRO A 181 23.05 -16.13 3.65
C PRO A 181 23.03 -15.10 4.78
N SER A 182 24.07 -15.11 5.61
CA SER A 182 24.19 -14.13 6.68
C SER A 182 24.77 -12.84 6.14
N GLU A 183 24.14 -11.70 6.48
CA GLU A 183 24.57 -10.37 6.06
C GLU A 183 24.56 -9.40 7.23
N VAL A 184 25.49 -8.44 7.18
CA VAL A 184 25.55 -7.29 8.08
C VAL A 184 25.79 -6.06 7.21
N ARG A 185 24.92 -5.07 7.30
CA ARG A 185 25.10 -3.81 6.54
C ARG A 185 24.40 -2.66 7.26
N PHE A 186 24.84 -1.43 6.97
CA PHE A 186 24.07 -0.24 7.30
C PHE A 186 23.14 0.11 6.15
N GLU A 187 21.93 0.54 6.48
CA GLU A 187 20.95 0.98 5.49
C GLU A 187 21.03 2.50 5.31
N LYS A 188 20.69 2.96 4.13
CA LYS A 188 20.45 4.39 3.89
C LYS A 188 19.21 4.84 4.66
N LEU A 189 19.21 6.07 5.18
CA LEU A 189 18.03 6.64 5.84
C LEU A 189 16.87 6.85 4.88
N SER A 190 17.18 7.22 3.64
CA SER A 190 16.20 7.40 2.57
C SER A 190 16.85 7.20 1.21
N HIS A 191 16.06 7.21 0.14
CA HIS A 191 16.60 7.16 -1.23
C HIS A 191 17.33 8.46 -1.63
N TYR A 192 17.15 9.56 -0.90
CA TYR A 192 17.91 10.80 -1.08
C TYR A 192 19.38 10.63 -0.67
N CYS A 193 19.67 9.75 0.30
CA CYS A 193 21.05 9.49 0.72
C CYS A 193 21.85 8.86 -0.42
N LYS A 194 23.02 9.44 -0.72
CA LYS A 194 23.96 8.87 -1.71
C LYS A 194 24.69 7.67 -1.13
N THR A 195 25.04 7.73 0.15
CA THR A 195 25.74 6.70 0.93
C THR A 195 24.90 6.28 2.14
N THR A 196 25.45 5.41 2.98
CA THR A 196 24.86 5.03 4.27
C THR A 196 25.29 5.97 5.40
N ASP A 197 26.16 6.96 5.12
CA ASP A 197 26.73 7.85 6.10
C ASP A 197 25.66 8.62 6.90
N ARG A 198 26.06 9.13 8.05
CA ARG A 198 25.22 9.93 8.94
C ARG A 198 25.83 11.30 9.16
N SER A 199 24.97 12.30 9.32
CA SER A 199 25.37 13.66 9.67
C SER A 199 24.81 14.04 11.04
N THR A 200 25.62 14.70 11.86
CA THR A 200 25.17 15.18 13.18
C THR A 200 25.96 16.42 13.59
N PHE A 201 25.56 17.03 14.69
CA PHE A 201 26.32 18.10 15.35
C PHE A 201 27.12 17.56 16.53
N VAL A 202 28.26 18.21 16.84
CA VAL A 202 29.06 17.89 18.01
C VAL A 202 28.19 17.86 19.28
N GLY A 203 28.32 16.80 20.08
CA GLY A 203 27.54 16.59 21.29
C GLY A 203 26.13 16.02 21.08
N ARG A 204 25.68 15.85 19.84
CA ARG A 204 24.40 15.20 19.52
C ARG A 204 24.63 13.75 19.13
N ALA A 205 23.93 12.84 19.80
CA ALA A 205 24.04 11.42 19.53
C ALA A 205 23.38 11.01 18.22
N VAL A 206 24.02 10.08 17.49
CA VAL A 206 23.40 9.24 16.45
C VAL A 206 23.29 7.80 16.94
N TYR A 207 22.23 7.11 16.51
CA TYR A 207 21.95 5.73 16.89
C TYR A 207 22.20 4.83 15.68
N LEU A 208 23.29 4.07 15.72
CA LEU A 208 23.74 3.22 14.62
C LEU A 208 23.32 1.78 14.90
N ALA A 209 22.43 1.25 14.06
CA ALA A 209 21.98 -0.12 14.11
C ALA A 209 22.23 -0.77 12.74
N PRO A 210 23.02 -1.85 12.65
CA PRO A 210 23.19 -2.60 11.41
C PRO A 210 21.91 -3.40 11.12
N SER A 211 21.57 -3.51 9.85
CA SER A 211 20.61 -4.48 9.34
C SER A 211 21.30 -5.86 9.33
N LEU A 212 20.63 -6.84 9.89
CA LEU A 212 21.11 -8.22 9.98
C LEU A 212 20.18 -9.14 9.21
N ALA A 213 20.73 -10.05 8.44
CA ALA A 213 19.96 -11.13 7.84
C ALA A 213 20.57 -12.49 8.25
N TYR A 214 19.72 -13.39 8.73
CA TYR A 214 20.02 -14.80 9.02
C TYR A 214 21.24 -15.04 9.92
N ILE A 215 21.38 -14.22 10.96
CA ILE A 215 22.38 -14.38 12.02
C ILE A 215 21.65 -14.74 13.32
N ALA A 216 21.95 -15.91 13.88
CA ALA A 216 21.39 -16.34 15.15
C ALA A 216 22.23 -15.81 16.32
N ASP A 217 21.55 -15.30 17.37
CA ASP A 217 22.17 -14.81 18.60
C ASP A 217 23.37 -13.88 18.35
N PRO A 218 23.21 -12.76 17.58
CA PRO A 218 24.29 -11.91 17.16
C PRO A 218 25.05 -11.31 18.35
N GLN A 219 26.39 -11.35 18.30
CA GLN A 219 27.27 -10.69 19.25
C GLN A 219 27.97 -9.53 18.52
N PHE A 220 27.96 -8.35 19.12
CA PHE A 220 28.43 -7.11 18.50
C PHE A 220 29.72 -6.64 19.16
N VAL A 221 30.67 -6.19 18.35
CA VAL A 221 31.87 -5.46 18.77
C VAL A 221 31.96 -4.18 17.95
N TRP A 222 31.89 -3.06 18.62
CA TRP A 222 31.95 -1.74 18.00
C TRP A 222 33.35 -1.13 18.10
N SER A 223 33.76 -0.37 17.09
CA SER A 223 34.98 0.43 17.10
C SER A 223 34.74 1.76 16.40
N VAL A 224 35.48 2.80 16.84
CA VAL A 224 35.49 4.13 16.24
C VAL A 224 36.92 4.45 15.87
N ASP A 225 37.17 4.80 14.59
CA ASP A 225 38.49 5.09 14.03
C ASP A 225 39.52 3.97 14.32
N GLY A 226 39.06 2.73 14.35
CA GLY A 226 39.85 1.53 14.64
C GLY A 226 40.05 1.22 16.12
N GLU A 227 39.62 2.08 17.05
CA GLU A 227 39.72 1.84 18.49
C GLU A 227 38.45 1.17 19.03
N PRO A 228 38.53 0.02 19.71
CA PRO A 228 37.38 -0.69 20.24
C PRO A 228 36.62 0.10 21.33
N VAL A 229 35.28 0.08 21.25
CA VAL A 229 34.40 0.66 22.27
C VAL A 229 33.93 -0.47 23.21
N VAL A 230 34.69 -0.71 24.26
CA VAL A 230 34.50 -1.89 25.14
C VAL A 230 33.17 -1.87 25.92
N ALA A 231 32.59 -0.70 26.18
CA ALA A 231 31.37 -0.56 26.97
C ALA A 231 30.09 -0.88 26.15
N GLU A 232 30.18 -0.94 24.82
CA GLU A 232 29.04 -1.11 23.92
C GLU A 232 29.07 -2.48 23.26
N THR A 233 28.10 -3.33 23.61
CA THR A 233 27.94 -4.69 23.07
C THR A 233 26.53 -4.93 22.52
N GLY A 234 25.70 -3.88 22.48
CA GLY A 234 24.32 -3.96 21.99
C GLY A 234 24.21 -3.89 20.47
N ALA A 235 23.04 -4.26 19.95
CA ALA A 235 22.70 -4.15 18.54
C ALA A 235 22.62 -2.69 18.05
N VAL A 236 22.41 -1.74 18.96
CA VAL A 236 22.37 -0.32 18.67
C VAL A 236 23.53 0.37 19.39
N PHE A 237 24.35 1.07 18.64
CA PHE A 237 25.44 1.88 19.17
C PHE A 237 25.05 3.34 19.21
N LYS A 238 25.02 3.91 20.41
CA LYS A 238 24.82 5.36 20.62
C LYS A 238 26.15 6.07 20.53
N PHE A 239 26.43 6.65 19.38
CA PHE A 239 27.67 7.43 19.15
C PHE A 239 27.41 8.93 19.34
N THR A 240 28.27 9.60 20.10
CA THR A 240 28.21 11.05 20.31
C THR A 240 29.58 11.64 20.01
N PRO A 241 29.76 12.41 18.92
CA PRO A 241 31.03 13.01 18.58
C PRO A 241 31.40 14.13 19.56
N ASP A 242 32.65 14.18 20.01
CA ASP A 242 33.21 15.19 20.91
C ASP A 242 33.87 16.37 20.19
N GLY A 243 34.07 16.25 18.88
CA GLY A 243 34.63 17.28 18.03
C GLY A 243 34.10 17.24 16.59
N PRO A 244 34.29 18.30 15.80
CA PRO A 244 33.93 18.29 14.38
C PRO A 244 34.92 17.46 13.57
N GLY A 245 34.40 16.72 12.59
CA GLY A 245 35.19 15.85 11.71
C GLY A 245 34.42 14.59 11.30
N ASP A 246 35.13 13.71 10.60
CA ASP A 246 34.61 12.45 10.13
C ASP A 246 35.09 11.33 11.05
N TYR A 247 34.15 10.47 11.48
CA TYR A 247 34.39 9.32 12.34
C TYR A 247 34.00 8.04 11.59
N THR A 248 34.91 7.09 11.46
CA THR A 248 34.59 5.78 10.91
C THR A 248 34.12 4.84 12.02
N VAL A 249 32.84 4.49 12.01
CA VAL A 249 32.26 3.54 12.96
C VAL A 249 32.13 2.19 12.28
N ARG A 250 32.72 1.16 12.90
CA ARG A 250 32.67 -0.20 12.44
C ARG A 250 31.98 -1.09 13.45
N VAL A 251 31.18 -2.03 12.97
CA VAL A 251 30.63 -3.14 13.74
C VAL A 251 31.13 -4.45 13.18
N ASP A 252 31.66 -5.29 14.06
CA ASP A 252 31.94 -6.70 13.82
C ASP A 252 30.87 -7.55 14.52
N VAL A 253 30.18 -8.38 13.73
CA VAL A 253 29.09 -9.23 14.22
C VAL A 253 29.49 -10.69 14.08
N THR A 254 29.40 -11.44 15.17
CA THR A 254 29.62 -12.87 15.20
C THR A 254 28.33 -13.59 15.57
N GLU A 255 28.06 -14.71 14.91
CA GLU A 255 26.95 -15.58 15.27
C GLU A 255 27.24 -16.22 16.64
N GLY A 256 26.34 -16.03 17.61
CA GLY A 256 26.38 -16.69 18.91
C GLY A 256 26.02 -18.18 18.78
N GLY A 257 26.21 -18.92 19.83
CA GLY A 257 25.82 -20.33 19.91
C GLY A 257 26.59 -21.04 21.00
N ASP A 258 25.95 -21.99 21.70
CA ASP A 258 26.56 -22.73 22.77
C ASP A 258 27.69 -23.63 22.20
N ALA A 259 28.87 -23.53 22.81
CA ALA A 259 30.03 -24.33 22.44
C ALA A 259 29.76 -25.86 22.48
N SER A 260 28.75 -26.29 23.25
CA SER A 260 28.34 -27.71 23.37
C SER A 260 27.55 -28.20 22.14
N GLU A 261 26.74 -27.36 21.50
CA GLU A 261 26.04 -27.71 20.25
C GLU A 261 26.99 -27.78 19.05
N ARG A 262 28.05 -26.96 19.05
CA ARG A 262 29.10 -26.99 18.01
C ARG A 262 29.90 -28.26 17.98
N LEU A 263 30.14 -28.86 19.14
CA LEU A 263 30.88 -30.14 19.28
C LEU A 263 30.08 -31.35 18.80
N THR A 264 28.75 -31.31 18.90
CA THR A 264 27.87 -32.41 18.47
C THR A 264 27.64 -32.47 16.97
N ARG A 265 27.86 -31.37 16.22
CA ARG A 265 27.64 -31.32 14.77
C ARG A 265 28.91 -31.43 13.90
N ASN A 266 30.07 -31.73 14.48
CA ASN A 266 31.36 -31.82 13.75
C ASN A 266 31.70 -30.60 12.86
N ILE A 267 31.18 -29.41 13.19
CA ILE A 267 31.44 -28.18 12.44
C ILE A 267 32.60 -27.44 13.12
N VAL A 268 33.82 -27.83 12.79
CA VAL A 268 35.03 -27.02 13.02
C VAL A 268 35.10 -25.97 11.89
N ARG A 269 34.19 -25.01 11.88
CA ARG A 269 34.36 -23.76 11.15
C ARG A 269 34.59 -22.66 12.18
N GLY A 270 35.66 -21.88 11.98
CA GLY A 270 35.87 -20.68 12.75
C GLY A 270 34.59 -19.80 12.67
N VAL A 271 34.23 -19.16 13.78
CA VAL A 271 33.12 -18.24 13.84
C VAL A 271 33.34 -17.19 12.78
N ALA A 272 32.50 -17.16 11.74
CA ALA A 272 32.61 -16.13 10.70
C ALA A 272 32.20 -14.79 11.32
N THR A 273 33.14 -13.86 11.35
CA THR A 273 32.84 -12.46 11.71
C THR A 273 32.45 -11.74 10.42
N LEU A 274 31.28 -11.14 10.43
CA LEU A 274 30.81 -10.25 9.40
C LEU A 274 30.98 -8.81 9.88
N SER A 275 31.30 -7.88 8.99
CA SER A 275 31.60 -6.51 9.37
C SER A 275 30.85 -5.53 8.47
N ALA A 276 30.46 -4.39 9.05
CA ALA A 276 29.97 -3.25 8.30
C ALA A 276 30.62 -1.96 8.85
N GLU A 277 30.80 -0.99 7.99
CA GLU A 277 31.36 0.33 8.32
C GLU A 277 30.41 1.44 7.86
N ILE A 278 30.41 2.55 8.61
CA ILE A 278 29.64 3.75 8.33
C ILE A 278 30.45 4.97 8.74
N VAL A 279 30.36 6.05 8.00
CA VAL A 279 30.98 7.32 8.37
C VAL A 279 29.95 8.23 9.03
N VAL A 280 30.36 8.85 10.15
CA VAL A 280 29.58 9.89 10.83
C VAL A 280 30.29 11.22 10.65
N HIS A 281 29.64 12.15 9.96
CA HIS A 281 30.10 13.52 9.74
C HIS A 281 29.60 14.41 10.88
N ALA A 282 30.49 14.93 11.72
CA ALA A 282 30.15 15.81 12.84
C ALA A 282 30.44 17.27 12.50
N PHE A 283 29.41 18.12 12.56
CA PHE A 283 29.52 19.57 12.30
C PHE A 283 29.54 20.33 13.63
N ALA A 284 30.31 21.46 13.64
CA ALA A 284 30.59 22.16 14.90
C ALA A 284 29.40 22.91 15.49
N ASP A 285 28.55 23.52 14.66
CA ASP A 285 27.53 24.47 15.13
C ASP A 285 26.27 24.41 14.25
N GLU A 286 25.13 24.09 14.86
CA GLU A 286 23.84 24.00 14.15
C GLU A 286 23.34 25.37 13.66
N GLU A 287 23.67 26.49 14.34
CA GLU A 287 23.24 27.84 13.91
C GLU A 287 23.83 28.24 12.56
N GLN A 288 24.98 27.67 12.16
CA GLN A 288 25.58 27.93 10.85
C GLN A 288 24.80 27.29 9.68
N ARG A 289 23.95 26.29 9.98
CA ARG A 289 23.10 25.60 9.01
C ARG A 289 21.69 26.14 8.94
N ARG A 290 21.29 26.91 9.97
CA ARG A 290 19.96 27.52 10.01
C ARG A 290 19.75 28.50 8.88
N ARG A 291 18.61 28.41 8.21
CA ARG A 291 18.11 29.34 7.18
C ARG A 291 17.05 30.25 7.80
N PRO A 292 17.41 31.45 8.30
CA PRO A 292 16.43 32.32 8.96
C PRO A 292 15.30 32.74 8.01
N ALA A 293 14.06 32.79 8.53
CA ALA A 293 12.94 33.37 7.80
C ALA A 293 13.19 34.84 7.46
N SER A 294 12.73 35.27 6.32
CA SER A 294 12.77 36.64 5.81
C SER A 294 11.34 37.17 5.57
N VAL A 295 11.21 38.43 5.23
CA VAL A 295 9.92 39.03 4.83
C VAL A 295 9.33 38.42 3.55
N ALA A 296 10.12 37.67 2.79
CA ALA A 296 9.68 36.96 1.58
C ALA A 296 9.36 35.50 1.85
N SER A 297 9.66 34.98 3.04
CA SER A 297 9.43 33.58 3.38
C SER A 297 7.94 33.28 3.47
N SER A 298 7.56 32.13 2.92
CA SER A 298 6.20 31.63 2.99
C SER A 298 5.91 31.06 4.37
N ARG A 299 4.75 31.37 4.94
CA ARG A 299 4.25 30.66 6.13
C ARG A 299 4.03 29.17 5.88
N PHE A 300 3.63 28.81 4.67
CA PHE A 300 3.28 27.43 4.31
C PHE A 300 4.47 26.68 3.71
N GLN A 301 4.40 25.37 3.70
CA GLN A 301 5.37 24.50 3.05
C GLN A 301 5.76 25.02 1.67
N HIS A 302 7.03 24.91 1.35
CA HIS A 302 7.58 25.37 0.07
C HIS A 302 7.62 24.26 -0.99
N ALA A 303 7.94 23.04 -0.57
CA ALA A 303 8.06 21.89 -1.45
C ALA A 303 7.57 20.61 -0.80
N VAL A 304 7.06 19.69 -1.62
CA VAL A 304 6.89 18.29 -1.30
C VAL A 304 8.10 17.54 -1.83
N TYR A 305 8.76 16.81 -0.96
CA TYR A 305 9.92 15.98 -1.31
C TYR A 305 9.52 14.53 -1.56
N GLU A 306 8.59 14.01 -0.76
CA GLU A 306 8.19 12.61 -0.83
C GLU A 306 6.68 12.51 -0.66
N PHE A 307 6.05 11.66 -1.46
CA PHE A 307 4.71 11.17 -1.21
C PHE A 307 4.69 9.67 -1.52
N LEU A 308 4.66 8.85 -0.48
CA LEU A 308 4.56 7.40 -0.58
C LEU A 308 3.34 6.92 0.22
N PRO A 309 2.15 6.91 -0.37
CA PRO A 309 0.97 6.38 0.28
C PRO A 309 1.09 4.87 0.47
N ALA A 310 0.51 4.36 1.56
CA ALA A 310 0.17 2.95 1.63
C ALA A 310 -1.04 2.65 0.74
N PRO A 311 -1.28 1.39 0.33
CA PRO A 311 -2.51 1.02 -0.32
C PRO A 311 -3.73 1.36 0.54
N GLY A 312 -4.77 1.91 -0.09
CA GLY A 312 -5.95 2.36 0.64
C GLY A 312 -7.12 2.71 -0.25
N GLN A 313 -8.33 2.63 0.32
CA GLN A 313 -9.56 2.95 -0.38
C GLN A 313 -9.64 4.44 -0.74
N LEU A 314 -9.10 5.30 0.12
CA LEU A 314 -9.11 6.75 -0.06
C LEU A 314 -7.97 7.27 -0.95
N VAL A 315 -6.93 6.44 -1.16
CA VAL A 315 -5.85 6.74 -2.11
C VAL A 315 -6.36 6.53 -3.53
N GLY A 316 -6.31 7.56 -4.36
CA GLY A 316 -6.70 7.45 -5.77
C GLY A 316 -8.19 7.54 -6.03
N GLU A 317 -8.99 8.04 -5.10
CA GLU A 317 -10.40 8.32 -5.37
C GLU A 317 -10.56 9.24 -6.57
N LYS A 318 -11.47 8.87 -7.49
CA LYS A 318 -11.77 9.62 -8.72
C LYS A 318 -12.58 10.91 -8.48
N THR A 319 -12.75 11.33 -7.24
CA THR A 319 -13.43 12.57 -6.91
C THR A 319 -12.60 13.79 -7.37
N GLU A 320 -13.22 14.95 -7.47
CA GLU A 320 -12.62 16.21 -7.96
C GLU A 320 -11.25 16.55 -7.32
N ALA A 321 -10.95 15.91 -6.24
CA ALA A 321 -9.78 16.16 -5.43
C ALA A 321 -8.82 14.97 -5.35
N GLY A 322 -9.14 13.81 -5.94
CA GLY A 322 -8.43 12.56 -5.72
C GLY A 322 -7.16 12.42 -6.57
N TYR A 323 -6.28 11.60 -6.08
CA TYR A 323 -5.20 10.95 -6.82
C TYR A 323 -5.83 10.16 -7.97
N THR A 324 -5.43 10.41 -9.18
CA THR A 324 -6.18 9.92 -10.35
C THR A 324 -5.89 8.46 -10.69
N GLY A 325 -4.86 7.85 -10.06
CA GLY A 325 -4.33 6.53 -10.41
C GLY A 325 -3.62 6.51 -11.77
N ASN A 326 -3.40 7.69 -12.37
CA ASN A 326 -2.67 7.84 -13.63
C ASN A 326 -1.18 8.13 -13.43
N GLU A 327 -0.79 8.42 -12.21
CA GLU A 327 0.59 8.66 -11.82
C GLU A 327 1.38 7.37 -12.08
N ARG A 328 2.45 7.51 -12.89
CA ARG A 328 3.26 6.37 -13.35
C ARG A 328 4.63 6.33 -12.73
N THR A 329 5.05 7.44 -12.14
CA THR A 329 6.33 7.60 -11.49
C THR A 329 6.16 8.19 -10.09
N HIS A 330 7.20 8.06 -9.29
CA HIS A 330 7.27 8.72 -7.99
C HIS A 330 7.18 10.25 -8.13
N GLU A 331 7.83 10.81 -9.14
CA GLU A 331 7.80 12.25 -9.43
C GLU A 331 6.39 12.74 -9.76
N ASP A 332 5.60 11.96 -10.49
CA ASP A 332 4.17 12.28 -10.75
C ASP A 332 3.39 12.33 -9.44
N ALA A 333 3.63 11.38 -8.53
CA ALA A 333 2.96 11.32 -7.23
C ALA A 333 3.34 12.51 -6.34
N VAL A 334 4.61 12.88 -6.30
CA VAL A 334 5.10 14.08 -5.59
C VAL A 334 4.47 15.35 -6.18
N ALA A 335 4.42 15.48 -7.50
CA ALA A 335 3.79 16.62 -8.17
C ALA A 335 2.27 16.71 -7.87
N TYR A 336 1.58 15.58 -7.83
CA TYR A 336 0.20 15.49 -7.40
C TYR A 336 0.03 16.04 -5.97
N ALA A 337 0.80 15.53 -5.01
CA ALA A 337 0.71 15.96 -3.62
C ALA A 337 1.03 17.45 -3.46
N ALA A 338 2.06 17.96 -4.18
CA ALA A 338 2.41 19.37 -4.19
C ALA A 338 1.26 20.26 -4.68
N GLY A 339 0.63 19.90 -5.80
CA GLY A 339 -0.52 20.63 -6.33
C GLY A 339 -1.74 20.61 -5.40
N ARG A 340 -1.95 19.50 -4.68
CA ARG A 340 -3.03 19.38 -3.68
C ARG A 340 -2.79 20.31 -2.49
N LEU A 341 -1.58 20.31 -1.92
CA LEU A 341 -1.24 21.17 -0.79
C LEU A 341 -1.24 22.66 -1.18
N GLU A 342 -0.79 23.00 -2.42
CA GLU A 342 -0.87 24.37 -2.94
C GLU A 342 -2.33 24.85 -3.02
N ALA A 343 -3.24 23.99 -3.45
CA ALA A 343 -4.68 24.26 -3.50
C ALA A 343 -5.36 24.18 -2.12
N ARG A 344 -4.62 23.84 -1.05
CA ARG A 344 -5.16 23.53 0.28
C ARG A 344 -6.28 22.50 0.23
N SER A 345 -6.04 21.47 -0.56
CA SER A 345 -6.87 20.28 -0.69
C SER A 345 -6.15 19.09 -0.07
N TYR A 346 -6.90 18.15 0.51
CA TYR A 346 -6.30 17.03 1.22
C TYR A 346 -5.48 16.10 0.32
N VAL A 347 -4.45 15.53 0.92
CA VAL A 347 -3.70 14.37 0.43
C VAL A 347 -3.97 13.22 1.40
N SER A 348 -4.50 12.11 0.90
CA SER A 348 -4.75 10.91 1.68
C SER A 348 -3.51 10.03 1.70
N LEU A 349 -3.07 9.59 2.87
CA LEU A 349 -1.85 8.81 3.02
C LEU A 349 -2.07 7.30 2.97
N GLY A 350 -3.34 6.85 2.91
CA GLY A 350 -3.72 5.45 2.83
C GLY A 350 -3.58 4.69 4.14
N GLY A 351 -3.28 3.41 4.09
CA GLY A 351 -3.11 2.55 5.26
C GLY A 351 -1.84 2.83 6.07
N PHE A 352 -1.52 1.92 7.00
CA PHE A 352 -0.39 2.10 7.91
C PHE A 352 0.93 2.41 7.18
N GLY A 353 1.61 3.40 7.70
CA GLY A 353 2.96 3.75 7.28
C GLY A 353 3.04 4.61 6.03
N GLY A 354 1.92 4.85 5.31
CA GLY A 354 1.89 5.82 4.22
C GLY A 354 2.28 7.21 4.71
N TYR A 355 3.10 7.95 3.95
CA TYR A 355 3.68 9.19 4.44
C TYR A 355 3.90 10.26 3.38
N LEU A 356 4.04 11.49 3.88
CA LEU A 356 4.33 12.71 3.13
C LEU A 356 5.49 13.45 3.80
N ILE A 357 6.46 13.97 3.00
CA ILE A 357 7.55 14.81 3.46
C ILE A 357 7.48 16.17 2.78
N VAL A 358 7.51 17.22 3.58
CA VAL A 358 7.56 18.61 3.10
C VAL A 358 8.78 19.34 3.66
N GLY A 359 9.22 20.38 2.95
CA GLY A 359 10.24 21.32 3.41
C GLY A 359 9.76 22.76 3.26
N PHE A 360 10.47 23.66 3.93
CA PHE A 360 10.22 25.09 3.93
C PHE A 360 11.34 25.86 3.25
N ASP A 361 11.05 27.06 2.76
CA ASP A 361 12.07 27.96 2.17
C ASP A 361 13.01 28.58 3.22
N HIS A 362 12.73 28.31 4.51
CA HIS A 362 13.48 28.72 5.69
C HIS A 362 13.47 27.61 6.74
N SER A 363 14.24 27.74 7.80
CA SER A 363 14.16 26.86 8.98
C SER A 363 13.10 27.36 9.94
N ILE A 364 12.16 26.49 10.35
CA ILE A 364 11.19 26.79 11.40
C ILE A 364 11.95 26.81 12.73
N ALA A 365 11.98 27.94 13.39
CA ALA A 365 12.64 28.10 14.67
C ALA A 365 11.80 27.55 15.82
N ARG A 366 12.45 26.88 16.79
CA ARG A 366 11.82 26.49 18.05
C ARG A 366 11.47 27.74 18.86
N MET A 367 10.21 27.86 19.28
CA MET A 367 9.71 28.95 20.11
C MET A 367 9.85 28.60 21.61
N GLU A 368 9.96 29.62 22.46
CA GLU A 368 10.00 29.43 23.93
C GLU A 368 8.65 28.93 24.46
N SER A 369 7.55 29.31 23.84
CA SER A 369 6.19 28.94 24.26
C SER A 369 5.24 28.85 23.07
N GLY A 370 4.13 28.13 23.24
CA GLY A 370 3.17 27.87 22.17
C GLY A 370 3.61 26.71 21.26
N TYR A 371 3.05 26.65 20.09
CA TYR A 371 3.37 25.68 19.05
C TYR A 371 4.25 26.33 17.98
N ASP A 372 5.24 25.59 17.48
CA ASP A 372 6.19 26.09 16.50
C ASP A 372 5.62 26.03 15.08
N PHE A 373 4.88 24.97 14.78
CA PHE A 373 4.22 24.77 13.48
C PHE A 373 2.90 24.04 13.65
N SER A 374 2.11 24.01 12.59
CA SER A 374 0.84 23.26 12.55
C SER A 374 0.71 22.43 11.29
N ILE A 375 -0.13 21.40 11.39
CA ILE A 375 -0.54 20.53 10.28
C ILE A 375 -2.06 20.53 10.25
N GLU A 376 -2.63 20.86 9.09
CA GLU A 376 -4.08 20.88 8.86
C GLU A 376 -4.54 19.51 8.35
N GLY A 377 -5.52 18.92 9.05
CA GLY A 377 -6.22 17.67 8.70
C GLY A 377 -7.72 17.91 8.57
N ASN A 378 -8.54 16.85 8.57
CA ASN A 378 -10.00 16.93 8.53
C ASN A 378 -10.68 16.31 9.76
N ALA A 379 -9.93 16.04 10.82
CA ALA A 379 -10.42 15.39 12.03
C ALA A 379 -11.55 16.15 12.73
N PHE A 380 -12.49 15.41 13.30
CA PHE A 380 -13.52 15.88 14.23
C PHE A 380 -13.71 14.85 15.36
N ASP A 381 -14.56 15.11 16.35
CA ASP A 381 -14.67 14.36 17.60
C ASP A 381 -14.90 12.84 17.47
N THR A 382 -15.47 12.39 16.34
CA THR A 382 -15.75 10.98 16.05
C THR A 382 -14.95 10.43 14.86
N SER A 383 -14.08 11.23 14.26
CA SER A 383 -13.19 10.85 13.16
C SER A 383 -11.81 11.44 13.38
N SER A 384 -10.96 10.70 14.08
CA SER A 384 -9.54 11.01 14.26
C SER A 384 -8.70 9.91 13.62
N GLU A 385 -7.84 10.29 12.68
CA GLU A 385 -7.06 9.39 11.83
C GLU A 385 -5.56 9.72 11.97
N PRO A 386 -4.94 9.30 13.10
CA PRO A 386 -3.73 9.90 13.62
C PRO A 386 -2.51 9.69 12.73
N GLY A 387 -1.90 10.79 12.32
CA GLY A 387 -0.58 10.82 11.70
C GLY A 387 0.52 11.09 12.73
N VAL A 388 1.48 10.18 12.83
CA VAL A 388 2.71 10.38 13.61
C VAL A 388 3.58 11.39 12.89
N VAL A 389 4.13 12.37 13.61
CA VAL A 389 4.90 13.47 13.05
C VAL A 389 6.38 13.32 13.38
N TRP A 390 7.20 13.51 12.37
CA TRP A 390 8.66 13.48 12.45
C TRP A 390 9.23 14.79 11.94
N VAL A 391 10.36 15.20 12.47
CA VAL A 391 11.05 16.42 12.07
C VAL A 391 12.51 16.14 11.79
N MET A 392 13.13 16.94 10.91
CA MET A 392 14.53 16.81 10.52
C MET A 392 15.17 18.20 10.39
N GLN A 393 16.45 18.30 10.73
CA GLN A 393 17.33 19.40 10.36
C GLN A 393 18.15 19.00 9.13
N ASP A 394 18.37 19.93 8.22
CA ASP A 394 19.33 19.80 7.13
C ASP A 394 20.75 20.03 7.72
N VAL A 395 21.32 18.95 8.31
CA VAL A 395 22.60 19.01 9.05
C VAL A 395 23.76 19.20 8.10
N ASN A 396 23.75 18.53 6.94
CA ASN A 396 24.80 18.63 5.95
C ASN A 396 24.68 19.88 5.06
N GLY A 397 23.50 20.55 5.03
CA GLY A 397 23.25 21.79 4.31
C GLY A 397 23.07 21.61 2.81
N ASN A 398 22.62 20.44 2.36
CA ASN A 398 22.43 20.12 0.95
C ASN A 398 20.99 20.38 0.43
N GLY A 399 20.03 20.67 1.32
CA GLY A 399 18.64 20.95 0.99
C GLY A 399 17.79 19.72 0.72
N GLU A 400 18.30 18.52 1.00
CA GLU A 400 17.62 17.24 0.80
C GLU A 400 17.23 16.59 2.14
N PRO A 401 16.13 15.83 2.23
CA PRO A 401 15.72 15.17 3.46
C PRO A 401 16.49 13.84 3.67
N ASP A 402 17.81 13.94 3.83
CA ASP A 402 18.73 12.80 3.91
C ASP A 402 19.49 12.68 5.25
N ASP A 403 19.11 13.49 6.24
CA ASP A 403 19.65 13.46 7.60
C ASP A 403 18.76 12.66 8.58
N GLU A 404 19.04 12.74 9.90
CA GLU A 404 18.31 11.99 10.92
C GLU A 404 16.91 12.55 11.18
N TRP A 405 15.92 11.67 11.19
CA TRP A 405 14.54 11.97 11.57
C TRP A 405 14.32 11.79 13.06
N TYR A 406 13.64 12.74 13.67
CA TYR A 406 13.24 12.70 15.08
C TYR A 406 11.73 12.68 15.18
N GLU A 407 11.18 11.61 15.78
CA GLU A 407 9.76 11.53 16.07
C GLU A 407 9.36 12.56 17.14
N LEU A 408 8.22 13.22 16.93
CA LEU A 408 7.65 14.07 17.96
C LEU A 408 6.83 13.23 18.93
N ARG A 409 7.09 13.41 20.22
CA ARG A 409 6.31 12.76 21.27
C ARG A 409 4.85 13.14 21.18
N GLY A 410 3.97 12.14 21.29
CA GLY A 410 2.53 12.29 21.44
C GLY A 410 2.02 11.65 22.74
N SER A 411 0.72 11.71 22.97
CA SER A 411 0.07 11.18 24.16
C SER A 411 0.21 9.66 24.34
N GLU A 412 0.52 8.92 23.28
CA GLU A 412 0.68 7.47 23.32
C GLU A 412 2.15 7.03 23.47
N THR A 413 3.09 7.95 23.40
CA THR A 413 4.53 7.63 23.52
C THR A 413 4.84 6.88 24.81
N GLY A 414 5.46 5.70 24.67
CA GLY A 414 5.84 4.85 25.80
C GLY A 414 4.71 4.05 26.44
N LYS A 415 3.49 4.07 25.88
CA LYS A 415 2.39 3.21 26.31
C LYS A 415 2.53 1.81 25.70
N GLU A 416 1.95 0.81 26.37
CA GLU A 416 2.02 -0.62 25.99
C GLU A 416 1.52 -0.89 24.55
N GLY A 417 0.48 -0.17 24.09
CA GLY A 417 -0.09 -0.31 22.74
C GLY A 417 0.69 0.40 21.63
N THR A 418 1.83 1.05 21.95
CA THR A 418 2.66 1.76 20.97
C THR A 418 3.89 0.95 20.63
N VAL A 419 4.07 0.62 19.33
CA VAL A 419 5.18 -0.21 18.85
C VAL A 419 6.06 0.60 17.90
N SER A 420 7.27 0.94 18.34
CA SER A 420 8.27 1.61 17.50
C SER A 420 8.90 0.64 16.51
N GLY A 421 9.15 1.11 15.29
CA GLY A 421 9.79 0.30 14.24
C GLY A 421 8.89 -0.83 13.67
N TYR A 422 7.59 -0.77 13.94
CA TYR A 422 6.62 -1.68 13.31
C TYR A 422 6.63 -1.50 11.80
N ALA A 423 6.51 -2.60 11.07
CA ALA A 423 6.57 -2.60 9.63
C ALA A 423 5.43 -3.38 9.01
N VAL A 424 4.91 -2.87 7.89
CA VAL A 424 3.93 -3.57 7.04
C VAL A 424 4.47 -3.67 5.63
N THR A 425 4.45 -4.87 5.08
CA THR A 425 4.80 -5.17 3.70
C THR A 425 3.52 -5.36 2.90
N TYR A 426 3.34 -4.59 1.86
CA TYR A 426 2.20 -4.64 0.95
C TYR A 426 2.58 -5.34 -0.35
N TYR A 427 1.64 -6.10 -0.91
CA TYR A 427 1.83 -6.89 -2.13
C TYR A 427 0.86 -6.43 -3.21
N ARG A 428 1.38 -6.13 -4.40
CA ARG A 428 0.56 -5.67 -5.54
C ARG A 428 -0.45 -6.74 -5.93
N PRO A 429 -1.77 -6.42 -6.00
CA PRO A 429 -2.76 -7.33 -6.53
C PRO A 429 -2.54 -7.55 -8.03
N ALA A 430 -2.85 -8.75 -8.50
CA ALA A 430 -2.63 -9.14 -9.90
C ALA A 430 -3.68 -8.57 -10.85
N GLY A 431 -4.85 -8.17 -10.34
CA GLY A 431 -5.97 -7.69 -11.15
C GLY A 431 -6.72 -6.53 -10.52
N ARG A 432 -7.65 -5.98 -11.29
CA ARG A 432 -8.59 -4.93 -10.87
C ARG A 432 -9.58 -5.48 -9.86
N GLY A 433 -10.01 -4.66 -8.91
CA GLY A 433 -11.02 -5.03 -7.94
C GLY A 433 -10.61 -6.16 -6.98
N MET A 434 -9.31 -6.39 -6.81
CA MET A 434 -8.77 -7.35 -5.86
C MET A 434 -8.27 -6.66 -4.60
N ASP A 435 -8.39 -7.37 -3.47
CA ASP A 435 -7.83 -6.96 -2.20
C ASP A 435 -6.31 -6.81 -2.27
N VAL A 436 -5.76 -5.84 -1.53
CA VAL A 436 -4.32 -5.72 -1.36
C VAL A 436 -3.88 -6.52 -0.13
N GLN A 437 -3.12 -7.57 -0.34
CA GLN A 437 -2.56 -8.38 0.74
C GLN A 437 -1.44 -7.63 1.46
N TRP A 438 -1.30 -7.86 2.77
CA TRP A 438 -0.18 -7.37 3.55
C TRP A 438 0.27 -8.39 4.62
N THR A 439 1.54 -8.29 5.00
CA THR A 439 2.13 -8.96 6.17
C THR A 439 2.85 -7.93 7.04
N ASP A 440 3.03 -8.22 8.33
CA ASP A 440 3.69 -7.29 9.25
C ASP A 440 4.90 -7.91 9.97
N SER A 441 5.64 -7.04 10.67
CA SER A 441 6.83 -7.44 11.44
C SER A 441 6.52 -8.31 12.67
N GLU A 442 5.26 -8.47 13.06
CA GLU A 442 4.82 -9.36 14.14
C GLU A 442 4.31 -10.72 13.63
N GLY A 443 4.43 -10.96 12.32
CA GLY A 443 4.01 -12.22 11.69
C GLY A 443 2.50 -12.32 11.43
N ARG A 444 1.77 -11.21 11.49
CA ARG A 444 0.34 -11.15 11.12
C ARG A 444 0.20 -10.88 9.63
N SER A 445 -0.94 -11.22 9.08
CA SER A 445 -1.33 -10.91 7.70
C SER A 445 -2.76 -10.42 7.65
N GLY A 446 -3.09 -9.70 6.58
CA GLY A 446 -4.43 -9.19 6.34
C GLY A 446 -4.56 -8.60 4.95
N THR A 447 -5.67 -7.89 4.74
CA THR A 447 -5.99 -7.25 3.46
C THR A 447 -6.46 -5.82 3.66
N VAL A 448 -6.15 -4.96 2.68
CA VAL A 448 -6.93 -3.76 2.39
C VAL A 448 -8.03 -4.20 1.43
N GLU A 449 -9.25 -4.31 1.93
CA GLU A 449 -10.38 -4.90 1.20
C GLU A 449 -10.83 -4.00 0.05
N TYR A 450 -11.05 -4.57 -1.12
CA TYR A 450 -11.66 -3.85 -2.23
C TYR A 450 -13.14 -3.54 -1.94
N ARG A 451 -13.52 -2.27 -2.09
CA ARG A 451 -14.85 -1.75 -1.74
C ARG A 451 -15.45 -0.94 -2.90
N GLY A 452 -15.50 -1.55 -4.09
CA GLY A 452 -15.95 -0.89 -5.31
C GLY A 452 -17.36 -0.27 -5.27
N GLU A 453 -18.19 -0.66 -4.28
CA GLU A 453 -19.52 -0.04 -4.04
C GLU A 453 -19.41 1.41 -3.53
N PHE A 454 -18.31 1.74 -2.82
CA PHE A 454 -18.09 3.04 -2.20
C PHE A 454 -16.89 3.79 -2.82
N HIS A 455 -15.88 3.03 -3.26
CA HIS A 455 -14.63 3.53 -3.81
C HIS A 455 -14.35 2.80 -5.12
N ASP A 456 -14.74 3.40 -6.23
CA ASP A 456 -14.88 2.75 -7.54
C ASP A 456 -13.59 2.69 -8.38
N GLN A 457 -12.44 3.16 -7.86
CA GLN A 457 -11.16 3.03 -8.54
C GLN A 457 -10.75 1.55 -8.64
N ASP A 458 -10.14 1.20 -9.76
CA ASP A 458 -9.78 -0.19 -10.08
C ASP A 458 -8.73 -0.79 -9.12
N PHE A 459 -7.83 0.05 -8.59
CA PHE A 459 -6.73 -0.37 -7.73
C PHE A 459 -6.55 0.58 -6.56
N TYR A 460 -6.34 0.01 -5.37
CA TYR A 460 -5.95 0.76 -4.18
C TYR A 460 -4.43 0.79 -3.96
N TYR A 461 -3.68 0.15 -4.83
CA TYR A 461 -2.23 0.04 -4.77
C TYR A 461 -1.60 1.12 -5.67
N PRO A 462 -0.63 1.92 -5.19
CA PRO A 462 0.03 2.94 -6.02
C PRO A 462 0.65 2.34 -7.27
N ALA A 463 0.27 2.85 -8.46
CA ALA A 463 0.65 2.26 -9.75
C ALA A 463 2.18 2.25 -9.98
N TRP A 464 2.88 3.23 -9.43
CA TRP A 464 4.33 3.42 -9.58
C TRP A 464 5.17 2.72 -8.50
N ALA A 465 4.57 2.25 -7.40
CA ALA A 465 5.30 1.53 -6.36
C ALA A 465 5.82 0.18 -6.90
N ALA A 466 6.80 -0.43 -6.23
CA ALA A 466 7.26 -1.77 -6.53
C ALA A 466 6.16 -2.82 -6.26
N ASP A 467 6.26 -4.01 -6.87
CA ASP A 467 5.27 -5.08 -6.65
C ASP A 467 5.17 -5.51 -5.18
N THR A 468 6.21 -5.24 -4.43
CA THR A 468 6.27 -5.43 -2.98
C THR A 468 7.03 -4.26 -2.38
N TYR A 469 6.44 -3.59 -1.38
CA TYR A 469 7.16 -2.56 -0.62
C TYR A 469 6.78 -2.57 0.85
N THR A 470 7.73 -2.19 1.69
CA THR A 470 7.59 -2.21 3.14
C THR A 470 7.62 -0.78 3.69
N LEU A 471 6.60 -0.42 4.44
CA LEU A 471 6.53 0.82 5.20
C LEU A 471 6.79 0.54 6.68
N ARG A 472 7.63 1.37 7.28
CA ARG A 472 8.05 1.23 8.69
C ARG A 472 7.80 2.53 9.45
N GLY A 473 7.27 2.43 10.67
CA GLY A 473 6.98 3.59 11.50
C GLY A 473 6.60 3.21 12.93
N THR A 474 5.91 4.11 13.62
CA THR A 474 5.37 3.87 14.96
C THR A 474 3.90 3.50 14.85
N LEU A 475 3.55 2.27 15.29
CA LEU A 475 2.17 1.82 15.38
C LEU A 475 1.56 2.30 16.70
N LEU A 476 0.42 2.94 16.62
CA LEU A 476 -0.43 3.33 17.73
C LEU A 476 -1.54 2.30 17.93
N GLU A 477 -1.98 2.11 19.17
CA GLU A 477 -3.19 1.33 19.43
C GLU A 477 -4.40 2.03 18.79
N SER A 478 -5.13 1.32 17.93
CA SER A 478 -6.31 1.86 17.25
C SER A 478 -7.43 2.18 18.26
N ARG A 479 -8.08 3.32 18.09
CA ARG A 479 -9.24 3.76 18.87
C ARG A 479 -10.55 3.70 18.11
N ASN A 480 -10.56 3.02 16.98
CA ASN A 480 -11.79 2.81 16.23
C ASN A 480 -12.69 1.79 16.93
N MET A 481 -13.98 2.06 16.88
CA MET A 481 -15.01 1.21 17.51
C MET A 481 -16.38 1.45 16.88
N VAL A 482 -17.32 0.57 17.19
CA VAL A 482 -18.74 0.79 16.86
C VAL A 482 -19.42 1.44 18.05
N ASP A 483 -20.11 2.58 17.83
CA ASP A 483 -20.86 3.28 18.88
C ASP A 483 -22.20 2.56 19.21
N ASP A 484 -22.91 3.05 20.23
CA ASP A 484 -24.18 2.47 20.67
C ASP A 484 -25.29 2.52 19.60
N ARG A 485 -25.11 3.32 18.56
CA ARG A 485 -26.04 3.47 17.42
C ARG A 485 -25.66 2.57 16.23
N GLY A 486 -24.54 1.85 16.31
CA GLY A 486 -24.02 0.97 15.28
C GLY A 486 -23.13 1.67 14.23
N PHE A 487 -22.70 2.91 14.48
CA PHE A 487 -21.80 3.63 13.59
C PHE A 487 -20.33 3.40 13.99
N TRP A 488 -19.48 3.22 12.99
CA TRP A 488 -18.04 3.25 13.20
C TRP A 488 -17.59 4.66 13.53
N ILE A 489 -16.76 4.79 14.57
CA ILE A 489 -16.14 6.04 15.01
C ILE A 489 -14.67 5.81 15.33
N ASN A 490 -13.85 6.82 15.07
CA ASN A 490 -12.42 6.86 15.40
C ASN A 490 -12.25 7.91 16.52
N ARG A 491 -12.08 7.43 17.77
CA ARG A 491 -11.94 8.33 18.92
C ARG A 491 -10.59 9.06 18.91
N PRO A 492 -10.55 10.32 19.34
CA PRO A 492 -9.33 11.13 19.35
C PRO A 492 -8.28 10.60 20.35
N TYR A 493 -7.05 10.87 20.01
CA TYR A 493 -5.89 10.81 20.90
C TYR A 493 -5.77 12.15 21.61
N GLU A 494 -5.13 12.17 22.78
CA GLU A 494 -5.16 13.36 23.62
C GLU A 494 -4.42 14.54 22.97
N TRP A 495 -3.21 14.28 22.39
CA TRP A 495 -2.39 15.28 21.69
C TRP A 495 -1.23 14.63 20.94
N GLY A 496 -0.60 15.39 20.02
CA GLY A 496 0.69 15.08 19.40
C GLY A 496 0.60 14.34 18.08
N TYR A 497 -0.57 14.30 17.43
CA TYR A 497 -0.79 13.63 16.17
C TYR A 497 -1.46 14.57 15.17
N ALA A 498 -1.08 14.48 13.90
CA ALA A 498 -1.79 15.15 12.83
C ALA A 498 -3.15 14.45 12.59
N ASP A 499 -4.09 15.17 12.01
CA ASP A 499 -5.43 14.69 11.69
C ASP A 499 -6.14 14.02 12.88
N ASN A 500 -6.05 14.69 14.02
CA ASN A 500 -6.55 14.21 15.30
C ASN A 500 -7.31 15.32 16.04
N TYR A 501 -8.50 15.01 16.56
CA TYR A 501 -9.32 15.96 17.31
C TYR A 501 -8.93 15.99 18.79
N GLY A 502 -7.64 16.30 19.05
CA GLY A 502 -7.05 16.33 20.38
C GLY A 502 -7.07 17.71 21.05
N SER A 503 -6.44 17.80 22.23
CA SER A 503 -6.33 19.06 23.00
C SER A 503 -5.36 20.08 22.36
N ASP A 504 -4.61 19.68 21.35
CA ASP A 504 -3.69 20.49 20.55
C ASP A 504 -4.31 21.02 19.25
N CYS A 505 -5.62 20.82 19.07
CA CYS A 505 -6.35 21.47 17.98
C CYS A 505 -6.32 22.99 18.14
N LEU A 506 -5.90 23.68 17.08
CA LEU A 506 -5.90 25.14 17.03
C LEU A 506 -7.33 25.65 16.75
N ALA A 507 -7.69 26.75 17.40
CA ALA A 507 -9.01 27.34 17.23
C ALA A 507 -9.24 27.81 15.79
N GLY A 508 -10.39 27.49 15.20
CA GLY A 508 -10.87 28.11 13.96
C GLY A 508 -11.20 27.19 12.81
N GLY A 509 -10.97 25.88 12.90
CA GLY A 509 -11.43 24.92 11.90
C GLY A 509 -12.72 24.23 12.32
N ASP A 510 -13.66 24.07 11.41
CA ASP A 510 -14.80 23.16 11.54
C ASP A 510 -14.75 22.20 10.35
N ALA A 511 -14.46 20.94 10.62
CA ALA A 511 -14.39 19.89 9.60
C ALA A 511 -15.72 19.73 8.83
N MET A 512 -16.85 20.08 9.45
CA MET A 512 -18.17 20.08 8.80
C MET A 512 -18.31 21.14 7.70
N ASP A 513 -17.46 22.17 7.72
CA ASP A 513 -17.39 23.21 6.68
C ASP A 513 -16.38 22.89 5.56
N GLY A 514 -15.77 21.69 5.57
CA GLY A 514 -14.69 21.30 4.65
C GLY A 514 -13.37 22.03 4.93
N LYS A 515 -13.26 22.69 6.08
CA LYS A 515 -12.04 23.30 6.59
C LYS A 515 -11.57 22.47 7.76
N GLY A 516 -10.45 21.79 7.57
CA GLY A 516 -9.90 20.87 8.55
C GLY A 516 -9.46 21.55 9.84
N GLN A 517 -9.33 20.74 10.88
CA GLN A 517 -8.69 21.15 12.12
C GLN A 517 -7.18 21.10 11.94
N SER A 518 -6.49 22.16 12.40
CA SER A 518 -5.03 22.14 12.47
C SER A 518 -4.59 21.68 13.84
N ASN A 519 -3.66 20.73 13.90
CA ASN A 519 -2.96 20.36 15.14
C ASN A 519 -1.67 21.16 15.27
N GLY A 520 -1.38 21.64 16.48
CA GLY A 520 -0.16 22.37 16.79
C GLY A 520 0.94 21.46 17.31
N PHE A 521 2.18 21.68 16.83
CA PHE A 521 3.34 20.86 17.19
C PHE A 521 4.46 21.70 17.78
N ARG A 522 5.23 21.06 18.70
CA ARG A 522 6.39 21.66 19.34
C ARG A 522 7.65 20.89 18.96
N ILE A 523 8.64 21.56 18.43
CA ILE A 523 9.98 21.00 18.16
C ILE A 523 10.62 20.44 19.44
N ALA A 524 10.31 21.04 20.59
CA ALA A 524 10.75 20.57 21.89
C ALA A 524 10.27 19.15 22.26
N ASN A 525 9.29 18.59 21.53
CA ASN A 525 8.82 17.22 21.71
C ASN A 525 9.64 16.20 20.92
N ALA A 526 10.66 16.63 20.17
CA ALA A 526 11.51 15.73 19.41
C ALA A 526 12.27 14.77 20.33
N MET A 527 12.32 13.49 19.93
CA MET A 527 12.97 12.46 20.73
C MET A 527 13.93 11.61 19.89
N GLN A 528 14.93 11.09 20.55
CA GLN A 528 15.84 10.09 20.02
C GLN A 528 15.13 8.72 19.89
N PRO A 529 15.67 7.77 19.14
CA PRO A 529 15.11 6.41 19.03
C PRO A 529 14.95 5.68 20.37
N ASP A 530 15.72 6.04 21.41
CA ASP A 530 15.60 5.49 22.77
C ASP A 530 14.51 6.20 23.62
N GLY A 531 13.75 7.15 23.04
CA GLY A 531 12.71 7.93 23.70
C GLY A 531 13.24 9.10 24.54
N THR A 532 14.56 9.32 24.62
CA THR A 532 15.13 10.49 25.29
C THR A 532 14.91 11.75 24.46
N PRO A 533 14.71 12.93 25.11
CA PRO A 533 14.57 14.18 24.37
C PRO A 533 15.82 14.52 23.56
N VAL A 534 15.62 15.13 22.38
CA VAL A 534 16.69 15.75 21.61
C VAL A 534 16.46 17.26 21.54
N GLU A 535 17.52 18.02 21.76
CA GLU A 535 17.50 19.50 21.66
C GLU A 535 17.72 19.90 20.20
N LEU A 536 16.66 20.42 19.55
CA LEU A 536 16.71 21.01 18.21
C LEU A 536 16.34 22.50 18.33
N LYS A 537 17.14 23.39 17.75
CA LYS A 537 16.84 24.83 17.74
C LYS A 537 15.90 25.22 16.60
N TYR A 538 15.88 24.42 15.54
CA TYR A 538 15.06 24.61 14.36
C TYR A 538 14.83 23.28 13.66
N ILE A 539 13.95 23.29 12.66
CA ILE A 539 13.74 22.16 11.74
C ILE A 539 13.64 22.69 10.30
N ASP A 540 13.94 21.85 9.32
CA ASP A 540 13.87 22.18 7.89
C ASP A 540 12.83 21.35 7.16
N PHE A 541 12.56 20.12 7.64
CA PHE A 541 11.62 19.19 7.05
C PHE A 541 10.65 18.62 8.09
N VAL A 542 9.45 18.32 7.62
CA VAL A 542 8.40 17.66 8.41
C VAL A 542 7.89 16.45 7.62
N LYS A 543 7.76 15.31 8.30
CA LYS A 543 7.12 14.10 7.78
C LYS A 543 5.90 13.77 8.62
N VAL A 544 4.79 13.44 7.94
CA VAL A 544 3.59 12.86 8.53
C VAL A 544 3.41 11.46 8.00
N GLN A 545 3.11 10.52 8.90
CA GLN A 545 2.98 9.11 8.58
C GLN A 545 1.78 8.49 9.31
N VAL A 546 0.95 7.71 8.61
CA VAL A 546 -0.19 7.04 9.22
C VAL A 546 0.26 6.15 10.38
N GLY A 547 -0.31 6.39 11.57
CA GLY A 547 0.10 5.75 12.82
C GLY A 547 -0.70 4.50 13.19
N VAL A 548 -1.76 4.13 12.47
CA VAL A 548 -2.61 2.97 12.80
C VAL A 548 -2.72 1.99 11.65
N ASN A 549 -2.77 0.69 11.98
CA ASN A 549 -3.11 -0.38 11.02
C ASN A 549 -4.50 -0.90 11.35
N ALA A 550 -5.52 -0.16 10.93
CA ALA A 550 -6.91 -0.42 11.29
C ALA A 550 -7.87 -0.05 10.17
N LYS A 551 -9.11 -0.53 10.29
CA LYS A 551 -10.19 -0.23 9.36
C LYS A 551 -11.46 0.17 10.12
N SER A 552 -12.22 1.13 9.59
CA SER A 552 -13.49 1.62 10.10
C SER A 552 -14.68 0.94 9.39
N GLY A 553 -14.73 -0.38 9.44
CA GLY A 553 -15.81 -1.18 8.86
C GLY A 553 -16.04 -0.90 7.37
N PRO A 554 -17.27 -0.48 6.96
CA PRO A 554 -17.59 -0.19 5.57
C PRO A 554 -16.83 1.01 4.98
N LEU A 555 -16.33 1.92 5.82
CA LEU A 555 -15.61 3.11 5.36
C LEU A 555 -14.20 2.82 4.86
N GLY A 556 -13.65 1.65 5.17
CA GLY A 556 -12.32 1.26 4.72
C GLY A 556 -11.23 1.47 5.77
N GLU A 557 -9.99 1.71 5.32
CA GLU A 557 -8.85 1.97 6.19
C GLU A 557 -9.02 3.28 6.97
N VAL A 558 -8.27 3.40 8.06
CA VAL A 558 -8.09 4.65 8.78
C VAL A 558 -6.89 5.34 8.14
N SER A 559 -7.14 6.34 7.32
CA SER A 559 -6.15 7.09 6.54
C SER A 559 -5.99 8.50 7.11
N THR A 560 -4.75 8.97 7.22
CA THR A 560 -4.47 10.36 7.62
C THR A 560 -4.59 11.28 6.41
N GLU A 561 -5.40 12.36 6.50
CA GLU A 561 -5.53 13.38 5.49
C GLU A 561 -4.75 14.64 5.90
N VAL A 562 -4.00 15.20 4.94
CA VAL A 562 -3.17 16.39 5.15
C VAL A 562 -3.50 17.45 4.12
N PHE A 563 -3.78 18.68 4.57
CA PHE A 563 -4.13 19.83 3.72
C PHE A 563 -3.01 20.86 3.61
N SER A 564 -2.29 21.12 4.69
CA SER A 564 -1.20 22.10 4.71
C SER A 564 -0.32 21.97 5.95
N PHE A 565 0.88 22.53 5.85
CA PHE A 565 1.82 22.73 6.96
C PHE A 565 2.09 24.22 7.09
N ALA A 566 2.17 24.74 8.30
CA ALA A 566 2.40 26.16 8.50
C ALA A 566 3.37 26.45 9.64
N ASP A 567 4.35 27.32 9.41
CA ASP A 567 5.16 27.95 10.46
C ASP A 567 4.30 28.98 11.22
N LEU A 568 4.12 28.75 12.51
CA LEU A 568 3.28 29.61 13.36
C LEU A 568 4.00 30.87 13.84
N SER A 569 5.28 31.01 13.60
CA SER A 569 6.05 32.24 13.87
C SER A 569 5.81 33.33 12.82
N ILE A 570 5.34 32.95 11.61
CA ILE A 570 5.01 33.86 10.51
C ILE A 570 3.51 34.16 10.55
N ALA A 571 3.16 35.45 10.69
CA ALA A 571 1.76 35.89 10.66
C ALA A 571 1.10 35.61 9.31
N GLU A 572 -0.24 35.47 9.32
CA GLU A 572 -1.06 35.36 8.09
C GLU A 572 -0.99 36.62 7.26
#